data_59e512b705bb2f5f3794249bed841dd9
#
_entry.id   59e512b705bb2f5f3794249bed841dd9
#
_cell.length_a   1.000
_cell.length_b   1.000
_cell.length_c   1.000
_cell.angle_alpha   90.00
_cell.angle_beta   90.00
_cell.angle_gamma   90.00
#
_symmetry.space_group_name_H-M   'P 1'
#
loop_
_entity.id
_entity.type
_entity.pdbx_description
1 polymer ?
#
loop_
_entity_poly.entity_id
_entity_poly.type
_entity_poly.pdbx_seq_one_letter_code
_entity_poly.pdbx_strand_id
1 'polypeptide(L)'
;MNLIKSHKELIVYQLAFKVSMEIFHLSKTFPKEEIYSLTSQIRRSSRSVCANLAEAFRKRRYEKTFVSKLSDSEGEAAETQVWLDYSLECGYLPETTYHQFFAEYEKIIGMLVNMMKHPDKWSF
;
A
#
# COMPACT_ATOMS: atom_id res chain seq x y z
N MET A 1 16.49 17.30 12.51
CA MET A 1 17.02 15.92 12.65
C MET A 1 15.88 14.92 12.63
N ASN A 2 16.05 13.85 11.86
CA ASN A 2 15.04 12.81 11.79
C ASN A 2 15.29 11.75 12.87
N LEU A 3 14.34 11.59 13.81
CA LEU A 3 14.47 10.64 14.91
C LEU A 3 13.80 9.30 14.63
N ILE A 4 13.22 9.12 13.43
CA ILE A 4 12.55 7.87 13.08
C ILE A 4 13.59 6.76 12.90
N LYS A 5 13.43 5.68 13.66
CA LYS A 5 14.37 4.56 13.67
C LYS A 5 13.84 3.30 12.97
N SER A 6 12.54 3.22 12.73
CA SER A 6 11.91 2.05 12.15
C SER A 6 10.84 2.48 11.15
N HIS A 7 10.70 1.70 10.08
CA HIS A 7 9.61 1.93 9.12
C HIS A 7 8.23 1.90 9.80
N LYS A 8 8.12 1.20 10.93
CA LYS A 8 6.85 1.11 11.68
C LYS A 8 6.39 2.45 12.22
N GLU A 9 7.29 3.41 12.35
CA GLU A 9 6.97 4.75 12.83
C GLU A 9 6.46 5.67 11.72
N LEU A 10 6.59 5.27 10.46
CA LEU A 10 6.09 6.05 9.34
C LEU A 10 4.56 5.99 9.32
N ILE A 11 3.93 7.17 9.27
CA ILE A 11 2.47 7.23 9.22
C ILE A 11 1.93 6.51 7.98
N VAL A 12 2.59 6.68 6.84
CA VAL A 12 2.16 6.02 5.60
C VAL A 12 2.22 4.50 5.74
N TYR A 13 3.23 3.96 6.44
CA TYR A 13 3.31 2.53 6.70
C TYR A 13 2.15 2.06 7.58
N GLN A 14 1.87 2.81 8.65
CA GLN A 14 0.79 2.45 9.57
C GLN A 14 -0.57 2.42 8.86
N LEU A 15 -0.83 3.40 7.99
CA LEU A 15 -2.06 3.43 7.20
C LEU A 15 -2.12 2.28 6.21
N ALA A 16 -1.02 2.02 5.49
CA ALA A 16 -0.96 0.95 4.51
C ALA A 16 -1.12 -0.43 5.17
N PHE A 17 -0.50 -0.63 6.33
CA PHE A 17 -0.62 -1.88 7.08
C PHE A 17 -2.07 -2.08 7.53
N LYS A 18 -2.67 -1.05 8.11
CA LYS A 18 -4.05 -1.13 8.60
C LYS A 18 -5.03 -1.50 7.49
N VAL A 19 -4.99 -0.79 6.36
CA VAL A 19 -5.94 -1.06 5.27
C VAL A 19 -5.69 -2.43 4.65
N SER A 20 -4.43 -2.88 4.56
CA SER A 20 -4.14 -4.21 4.05
C SER A 20 -4.70 -5.32 4.94
N MET A 21 -4.69 -5.10 6.26
CA MET A 21 -5.29 -6.05 7.19
C MET A 21 -6.83 -6.04 7.10
N GLU A 22 -7.42 -4.88 6.90
CA GLU A 22 -8.87 -4.80 6.66
C GLU A 22 -9.26 -5.54 5.38
N ILE A 23 -8.45 -5.38 4.33
CA ILE A 23 -8.65 -6.11 3.06
C ILE A 23 -8.49 -7.62 3.28
N PHE A 24 -7.49 -8.03 4.07
CA PHE A 24 -7.29 -9.45 4.38
C PHE A 24 -8.56 -10.04 5.00
N HIS A 25 -9.10 -9.39 6.04
CA HIS A 25 -10.29 -9.88 6.71
C HIS A 25 -11.51 -9.88 5.78
N LEU A 26 -11.70 -8.82 5.02
CA LEU A 26 -12.81 -8.74 4.06
C LEU A 26 -12.69 -9.83 3.00
N SER A 27 -11.48 -10.06 2.48
CA SER A 27 -11.27 -11.03 1.40
C SER A 27 -11.54 -12.48 1.81
N LYS A 28 -11.67 -12.76 3.11
CA LYS A 28 -12.10 -14.08 3.59
C LYS A 28 -13.52 -14.39 3.17
N THR A 29 -14.32 -13.37 2.85
CA THR A 29 -15.72 -13.54 2.39
C THR A 29 -15.80 -13.69 0.88
N PHE A 30 -14.69 -13.54 0.15
CA PHE A 30 -14.68 -13.70 -1.30
C PHE A 30 -14.97 -15.16 -1.67
N PRO A 31 -15.57 -15.41 -2.86
CA PRO A 31 -15.83 -16.79 -3.30
C PRO A 31 -14.54 -17.62 -3.35
N LYS A 32 -14.66 -18.90 -3.03
CA LYS A 32 -13.51 -19.82 -3.03
C LYS A 32 -12.85 -19.91 -4.40
N GLU A 33 -13.61 -19.73 -5.48
CA GLU A 33 -13.08 -19.74 -6.85
C GLU A 33 -12.07 -18.61 -7.11
N GLU A 34 -12.05 -17.56 -6.27
CA GLU A 34 -11.13 -16.44 -6.41
C GLU A 34 -9.83 -16.60 -5.63
N ILE A 35 -9.66 -17.70 -4.88
CA ILE A 35 -8.54 -17.81 -3.93
C ILE A 35 -7.18 -17.74 -4.64
N TYR A 36 -7.07 -18.24 -5.87
CA TYR A 36 -5.83 -18.20 -6.66
C TYR A 36 -5.86 -17.11 -7.73
N SER A 37 -6.83 -16.23 -7.69
CA SER A 37 -6.92 -15.11 -8.62
C SER A 37 -7.10 -13.79 -7.86
N LEU A 38 -8.30 -13.24 -7.81
CA LEU A 38 -8.53 -11.92 -7.21
C LEU A 38 -8.11 -11.88 -5.73
N THR A 39 -8.47 -12.88 -4.94
CA THR A 39 -8.13 -12.93 -3.52
C THR A 39 -6.62 -12.89 -3.31
N SER A 40 -5.88 -13.74 -4.02
CA SER A 40 -4.42 -13.78 -3.88
C SER A 40 -3.78 -12.47 -4.38
N GLN A 41 -4.29 -11.91 -5.46
CA GLN A 41 -3.72 -10.68 -6.03
C GLN A 41 -3.92 -9.47 -5.13
N ILE A 42 -5.10 -9.28 -4.56
CA ILE A 42 -5.35 -8.13 -3.68
C ILE A 42 -4.55 -8.24 -2.38
N ARG A 43 -4.39 -9.46 -1.85
CA ARG A 43 -3.55 -9.69 -0.68
C ARG A 43 -2.09 -9.43 -0.99
N ARG A 44 -1.59 -9.92 -2.12
CA ARG A 44 -0.22 -9.73 -2.53
C ARG A 44 0.10 -8.23 -2.72
N SER A 45 -0.69 -7.53 -3.51
CA SER A 45 -0.40 -6.12 -3.82
C SER A 45 -0.50 -5.24 -2.58
N SER A 46 -1.52 -5.43 -1.74
CA SER A 46 -1.68 -4.63 -0.53
C SER A 46 -0.52 -4.83 0.45
N ARG A 47 -0.03 -6.06 0.59
CA ARG A 47 1.14 -6.36 1.43
C ARG A 47 2.43 -5.81 0.83
N SER A 48 2.54 -5.79 -0.49
CA SER A 48 3.72 -5.28 -1.19
C SER A 48 3.91 -3.78 -1.01
N VAL A 49 2.83 -3.02 -0.80
CA VAL A 49 2.94 -1.61 -0.43
C VAL A 49 3.82 -1.47 0.82
N CYS A 50 3.51 -2.25 1.83
CA CYS A 50 4.24 -2.22 3.11
C CYS A 50 5.66 -2.75 2.97
N ALA A 51 5.84 -3.86 2.25
CA ALA A 51 7.16 -4.46 2.08
C ALA A 51 8.11 -3.50 1.35
N ASN A 52 7.66 -2.84 0.29
CA ASN A 52 8.48 -1.87 -0.43
C ASN A 52 8.78 -0.63 0.41
N LEU A 53 7.82 -0.21 1.25
CA LEU A 53 8.06 0.89 2.18
C LEU A 53 9.18 0.57 3.17
N ALA A 54 9.16 -0.63 3.74
CA ALA A 54 10.19 -1.07 4.67
C ALA A 54 11.56 -1.11 4.00
N GLU A 55 11.62 -1.63 2.77
CA GLU A 55 12.85 -1.66 1.99
C GLU A 55 13.34 -0.26 1.66
N ALA A 56 12.43 0.63 1.26
CA ALA A 56 12.77 2.03 0.99
C ALA A 56 13.39 2.68 2.22
N PHE A 57 12.78 2.47 3.38
CA PHE A 57 13.27 3.05 4.63
C PHE A 57 14.72 2.65 4.92
N ARG A 58 15.06 1.38 4.69
CA ARG A 58 16.42 0.88 4.91
C ARG A 58 17.41 1.41 3.88
N LYS A 59 16.95 1.87 2.73
CA LYS A 59 17.79 2.39 1.62
C LYS A 59 17.88 3.92 1.60
N ARG A 60 17.49 4.59 2.69
CA ARG A 60 17.44 6.06 2.73
C ARG A 60 18.76 6.75 2.42
N ARG A 61 19.89 6.11 2.73
CA ARG A 61 21.22 6.69 2.41
C ARG A 61 21.50 6.71 0.91
N TYR A 62 20.78 5.92 0.13
CA TYR A 62 20.93 5.84 -1.31
C TYR A 62 19.71 6.47 -1.95
N GLU A 63 19.79 7.77 -2.23
CA GLU A 63 18.64 8.57 -2.63
C GLU A 63 17.86 7.96 -3.81
N LYS A 64 18.58 7.54 -4.87
CA LYS A 64 17.93 6.98 -6.05
C LYS A 64 17.22 5.66 -5.74
N THR A 65 17.84 4.83 -4.92
CA THR A 65 17.23 3.56 -4.51
C THR A 65 16.02 3.79 -3.61
N PHE A 66 16.13 4.75 -2.71
CA PHE A 66 15.02 5.14 -1.83
C PHE A 66 13.80 5.57 -2.66
N VAL A 67 13.99 6.48 -3.61
CA VAL A 67 12.92 6.97 -4.48
C VAL A 67 12.37 5.83 -5.34
N SER A 68 13.23 4.97 -5.88
CA SER A 68 12.81 3.83 -6.70
C SER A 68 11.91 2.86 -5.90
N LYS A 69 12.27 2.58 -4.66
CA LYS A 69 11.49 1.69 -3.81
C LYS A 69 10.15 2.31 -3.40
N LEU A 70 10.13 3.62 -3.16
CA LEU A 70 8.87 4.33 -2.91
C LEU A 70 7.96 4.28 -4.15
N SER A 71 8.56 4.39 -5.34
CA SER A 71 7.82 4.28 -6.60
C SER A 71 7.23 2.87 -6.77
N ASP A 72 7.97 1.83 -6.38
CA ASP A 72 7.45 0.46 -6.40
C ASP A 72 6.25 0.33 -5.45
N SER A 73 6.34 0.91 -4.26
CA SER A 73 5.25 0.92 -3.30
C SER A 73 4.02 1.63 -3.87
N GLU A 74 4.23 2.76 -4.53
CA GLU A 74 3.15 3.50 -5.19
C GLU A 74 2.46 2.65 -6.26
N GLY A 75 3.25 1.95 -7.07
CA GLY A 75 2.71 1.06 -8.10
C GLY A 75 1.85 -0.04 -7.50
N GLU A 76 2.28 -0.62 -6.39
CA GLU A 76 1.51 -1.68 -5.72
C GLU A 76 0.22 -1.13 -5.10
N ALA A 77 0.24 0.11 -4.62
CA ALA A 77 -0.97 0.77 -4.13
C ALA A 77 -1.98 0.96 -5.26
N ALA A 78 -1.51 1.41 -6.42
CA ALA A 78 -2.36 1.57 -7.60
C ALA A 78 -2.91 0.21 -8.07
N GLU A 79 -2.09 -0.84 -8.04
CA GLU A 79 -2.55 -2.19 -8.38
C GLU A 79 -3.64 -2.65 -7.41
N THR A 80 -3.50 -2.35 -6.12
CA THR A 80 -4.53 -2.70 -5.14
C THR A 80 -5.85 -2.00 -5.46
N GLN A 81 -5.80 -0.75 -5.92
CA GLN A 81 -7.01 -0.03 -6.35
C GLN A 81 -7.68 -0.73 -7.54
N VAL A 82 -6.89 -1.28 -8.46
CA VAL A 82 -7.45 -2.07 -9.58
C VAL A 82 -8.20 -3.29 -9.05
N TRP A 83 -7.62 -4.01 -8.11
CA TRP A 83 -8.29 -5.18 -7.52
C TRP A 83 -9.53 -4.80 -6.71
N LEU A 84 -9.55 -3.61 -6.11
CA LEU A 84 -10.75 -3.08 -5.47
C LEU A 84 -11.85 -2.82 -6.50
N ASP A 85 -11.49 -2.29 -7.68
CA ASP A 85 -12.45 -2.07 -8.77
C ASP A 85 -13.10 -3.39 -9.18
N TYR A 86 -12.29 -4.43 -9.38
CA TYR A 86 -12.81 -5.76 -9.73
C TYR A 86 -13.70 -6.31 -8.62
N SER A 87 -13.30 -6.13 -7.37
CA SER A 87 -14.07 -6.62 -6.23
C SER A 87 -15.46 -5.96 -6.16
N LEU A 88 -15.52 -4.68 -6.47
CA LEU A 88 -16.79 -3.95 -6.52
C LEU A 88 -17.67 -4.45 -7.66
N GLU A 89 -17.10 -4.52 -8.88
CA GLU A 89 -17.86 -4.93 -10.07
C GLU A 89 -18.35 -6.36 -9.99
N CYS A 90 -17.60 -7.23 -9.31
CA CYS A 90 -18.04 -8.61 -9.08
C CYS A 90 -19.03 -8.73 -7.93
N GLY A 91 -19.33 -7.65 -7.23
CA GLY A 91 -20.30 -7.68 -6.12
C GLY A 91 -19.76 -8.30 -4.84
N TYR A 92 -18.42 -8.32 -4.67
CA TYR A 92 -17.80 -8.97 -3.50
C TYR A 92 -17.68 -8.05 -2.29
N LEU A 93 -17.90 -6.76 -2.46
CA LEU A 93 -17.85 -5.83 -1.33
C LEU A 93 -18.87 -4.69 -1.52
N PRO A 94 -19.37 -4.11 -0.42
CA PRO A 94 -20.31 -2.99 -0.50
C PRO A 94 -19.64 -1.75 -1.10
N GLU A 95 -20.41 -0.93 -1.78
CA GLU A 95 -19.94 0.30 -2.39
C GLU A 95 -19.30 1.24 -1.36
N THR A 96 -19.88 1.34 -0.17
CA THR A 96 -19.35 2.17 0.91
C THR A 96 -17.94 1.73 1.32
N THR A 97 -17.74 0.43 1.46
CA THR A 97 -16.44 -0.14 1.80
C THR A 97 -15.42 0.09 0.67
N TYR A 98 -15.85 -0.07 -0.58
CA TYR A 98 -15.02 0.23 -1.73
C TYR A 98 -14.50 1.67 -1.68
N HIS A 99 -15.40 2.64 -1.51
CA HIS A 99 -15.01 4.05 -1.50
C HIS A 99 -14.06 4.36 -0.33
N GLN A 100 -14.30 3.75 0.82
CA GLN A 100 -13.45 3.92 1.99
C GLN A 100 -12.02 3.44 1.71
N PHE A 101 -11.88 2.22 1.19
CA PHE A 101 -10.57 1.63 0.90
C PHE A 101 -9.88 2.35 -0.25
N PHE A 102 -10.61 2.69 -1.30
CA PHE A 102 -10.03 3.41 -2.43
C PHE A 102 -9.46 4.76 -1.99
N ALA A 103 -10.21 5.49 -1.17
CA ALA A 103 -9.77 6.79 -0.63
C ALA A 103 -8.51 6.63 0.24
N GLU A 104 -8.43 5.55 1.02
CA GLU A 104 -7.23 5.28 1.84
C GLU A 104 -6.00 5.10 0.95
N TYR A 105 -6.12 4.36 -0.16
CA TYR A 105 -4.99 4.20 -1.08
C TYR A 105 -4.64 5.48 -1.82
N GLU A 106 -5.62 6.33 -2.15
CA GLU A 106 -5.35 7.66 -2.72
C GLU A 106 -4.49 8.48 -1.76
N LYS A 107 -4.82 8.43 -0.48
CA LYS A 107 -4.06 9.13 0.56
C LYS A 107 -2.63 8.56 0.68
N ILE A 108 -2.51 7.24 0.69
CA ILE A 108 -1.21 6.55 0.75
C ILE A 108 -0.35 6.94 -0.44
N ILE A 109 -0.91 6.92 -1.64
CA ILE A 109 -0.21 7.32 -2.87
C ILE A 109 0.27 8.77 -2.76
N GLY A 110 -0.59 9.67 -2.28
CA GLY A 110 -0.21 11.07 -2.08
C GLY A 110 0.96 11.24 -1.14
N MET A 111 0.97 10.48 -0.05
CA MET A 111 2.07 10.51 0.93
C MET A 111 3.37 9.96 0.34
N LEU A 112 3.30 8.87 -0.45
CA LEU A 112 4.47 8.30 -1.11
C LEU A 112 5.06 9.27 -2.13
N VAL A 113 4.21 9.90 -2.93
CA VAL A 113 4.65 10.90 -3.92
C VAL A 113 5.34 12.06 -3.22
N ASN A 114 4.77 12.52 -2.10
CA ASN A 114 5.38 13.62 -1.34
C ASN A 114 6.76 13.24 -0.81
N MET A 115 6.93 12.01 -0.31
CA MET A 115 8.24 11.52 0.14
C MET A 115 9.25 11.49 -1.01
N MET A 116 8.83 11.05 -2.19
CA MET A 116 9.69 11.01 -3.37
C MET A 116 10.14 12.38 -3.83
N LYS A 117 9.32 13.41 -3.62
CA LYS A 117 9.66 14.79 -4.00
C LYS A 117 10.68 15.42 -3.05
N HIS A 118 10.84 14.88 -1.85
CA HIS A 118 11.70 15.44 -0.82
C HIS A 118 12.61 14.38 -0.19
N PRO A 119 13.38 13.65 -1.02
CA PRO A 119 14.20 12.55 -0.49
C PRO A 119 15.28 13.02 0.48
N ASP A 120 15.74 14.27 0.35
CA ASP A 120 16.75 14.85 1.23
C ASP A 120 16.27 14.93 2.69
N LYS A 121 14.96 15.02 2.91
CA LYS A 121 14.40 15.07 4.28
C LYS A 121 14.50 13.72 4.99
N TRP A 122 14.75 12.65 4.25
CA TRP A 122 14.76 11.29 4.78
C TRP A 122 16.15 10.67 4.81
N SER A 123 17.11 11.23 4.09
CA SER A 123 18.47 10.70 4.02
C SER A 123 19.24 10.89 5.33
N PHE A 124 20.29 10.13 5.50
CA PHE A 124 21.15 10.19 6.69
C PHE A 124 22.59 9.86 6.36
#